data_40a003648ce4912519ddcd1d1c206b5d
#
_entry.id   40a003648ce4912519ddcd1d1c206b5d
#
_cell.length_a   1.000
_cell.length_b   1.000
_cell.length_c   1.000
_cell.angle_alpha   90.00
_cell.angle_beta   90.00
_cell.angle_gamma   90.00
#
_symmetry.space_group_name_H-M   'P 1'
#
loop_
_entity.id
_entity.type
_entity.pdbx_description
1 polymer ?
#
loop_
_entity_poly.entity_id
_entity_poly.type
_entity_poly.pdbx_seq_one_letter_code
_entity_poly.pdbx_strand_id
1 'polypeptide(L)'
;MSDTIRPDDDFSTDPVTLALIVLAWLLGDSARAERLLALTGMTADDLRTAAVQPQMLAEVIRYLEGHEADLVAAANAVGTSPSRLVDARIELERI
;
A
#
# COMPACT_ATOMS: atom_id res chain seq x y z
N MET A 1 -11.21 24.47 16.73
CA MET A 1 -11.11 23.89 16.71
C MET A 1 -10.79 23.23 15.90
N SER A 2 -10.76 23.12 15.47
CA SER A 2 -10.72 22.44 14.91
C SER A 2 -9.93 21.63 14.74
N ASP A 3 -9.58 21.61 14.93
CA ASP A 3 -8.82 20.69 15.16
C ASP A 3 -9.31 19.41 14.98
N THR A 4 -10.20 19.35 14.60
CA THR A 4 -10.89 18.12 14.44
C THR A 4 -10.36 17.28 13.33
N ILE A 5 -9.75 17.84 12.32
CA ILE A 5 -9.20 17.07 11.24
C ILE A 5 -7.77 16.67 11.60
N ARG A 6 -7.54 15.37 11.62
CA ARG A 6 -6.22 14.84 11.88
C ARG A 6 -5.65 14.27 10.58
N PRO A 7 -4.36 14.47 10.31
CA PRO A 7 -3.78 14.01 9.06
C PRO A 7 -3.94 12.51 8.85
N ASP A 8 -3.85 11.72 9.91
CA ASP A 8 -3.95 10.28 9.77
C ASP A 8 -5.36 9.84 9.41
N ASP A 9 -6.37 10.60 9.79
CA ASP A 9 -7.75 10.28 9.41
C ASP A 9 -7.93 10.38 7.91
N ASP A 10 -7.36 11.42 7.29
CA ASP A 10 -7.47 11.60 5.85
C ASP A 10 -6.82 10.46 5.09
N PHE A 11 -5.61 10.09 5.48
CA PHE A 11 -4.89 9.04 4.77
C PHE A 11 -5.54 7.68 4.98
N SER A 12 -6.05 7.44 6.19
CA SER A 12 -6.54 6.11 6.53
C SER A 12 -7.90 5.81 5.94
N THR A 13 -8.64 6.82 5.46
CA THR A 13 -9.98 6.59 4.95
C THR A 13 -10.03 6.33 3.45
N ASP A 14 -8.97 6.67 2.72
CA ASP A 14 -8.97 6.48 1.27
C ASP A 14 -8.06 5.32 0.92
N PRO A 15 -8.63 4.16 0.52
CA PRO A 15 -7.79 2.99 0.23
C PRO A 15 -6.86 3.20 -0.95
N VAL A 16 -7.27 3.95 -1.97
CA VAL A 16 -6.40 4.20 -3.12
C VAL A 16 -5.20 5.04 -2.70
N THR A 17 -5.46 6.13 -1.98
CA THR A 17 -4.37 7.00 -1.53
C THR A 17 -3.41 6.25 -0.61
N LEU A 18 -3.95 5.48 0.33
CA LEU A 18 -3.12 4.73 1.26
C LEU A 18 -2.25 3.72 0.51
N ALA A 19 -2.84 3.00 -0.44
CA ALA A 19 -2.10 2.02 -1.22
C ALA A 19 -1.01 2.67 -2.07
N LEU A 20 -1.28 3.85 -2.62
CA LEU A 20 -0.28 4.57 -3.42
C LEU A 20 0.90 5.03 -2.55
N ILE A 21 0.62 5.47 -1.33
CA ILE A 21 1.68 5.87 -0.42
C ILE A 21 2.54 4.66 -0.03
N VAL A 22 1.90 3.52 0.19
CA VAL A 22 2.62 2.28 0.49
C VAL A 22 3.49 1.87 -0.70
N LEU A 23 2.94 1.94 -1.91
CA LEU A 23 3.70 1.61 -3.11
C LEU A 23 4.91 2.54 -3.26
N ALA A 24 4.73 3.83 -3.01
CA ALA A 24 5.83 4.78 -3.08
C ALA A 24 6.93 4.41 -2.07
N TRP A 25 6.53 3.99 -0.87
CA TRP A 25 7.49 3.56 0.14
C TRP A 25 8.27 2.34 -0.32
N LEU A 26 7.57 1.37 -0.91
CA LEU A 26 8.23 0.16 -1.43
C LEU A 26 9.23 0.50 -2.52
N LEU A 27 8.87 1.41 -3.41
CA LEU A 27 9.73 1.77 -4.54
C LEU A 27 10.85 2.72 -4.14
N GLY A 28 10.79 3.28 -2.94
CA GLY A 28 11.81 4.20 -2.46
C GLY A 28 13.10 3.54 -2.03
N ASP A 29 13.14 2.20 -1.99
CA ASP A 29 14.33 1.44 -1.65
C ASP A 29 14.51 0.35 -2.70
N SER A 30 15.68 0.31 -3.35
CA SER A 30 15.86 -0.60 -4.49
C SER A 30 15.73 -2.06 -4.09
N ALA A 31 16.19 -2.43 -2.90
CA ALA A 31 16.10 -3.83 -2.45
C ALA A 31 14.63 -4.22 -2.26
N ARG A 32 13.84 -3.34 -1.66
CA ARG A 32 12.40 -3.60 -1.47
C ARG A 32 11.68 -3.66 -2.81
N ALA A 33 12.03 -2.76 -3.73
CA ALA A 33 11.41 -2.75 -5.05
C ALA A 33 11.70 -4.02 -5.81
N GLU A 34 12.94 -4.46 -5.81
CA GLU A 34 13.34 -5.68 -6.49
C GLU A 34 12.63 -6.90 -5.93
N ARG A 35 12.51 -6.95 -4.59
CA ARG A 35 11.82 -8.08 -3.96
C ARG A 35 10.35 -8.10 -4.32
N LEU A 36 9.72 -6.93 -4.34
CA LEU A 36 8.32 -6.83 -4.76
C LEU A 36 8.12 -7.39 -6.15
N LEU A 37 8.94 -6.95 -7.11
CA LEU A 37 8.82 -7.40 -8.49
C LEU A 37 9.11 -8.90 -8.61
N ALA A 38 10.14 -9.37 -7.91
CA ALA A 38 10.53 -10.77 -8.01
C ALA A 38 9.47 -11.71 -7.44
N LEU A 39 8.86 -11.33 -6.32
CA LEU A 39 7.93 -12.21 -5.62
C LEU A 39 6.50 -12.11 -6.12
N THR A 40 6.12 -10.99 -6.74
CA THR A 40 4.78 -10.84 -7.30
C THR A 40 4.71 -11.19 -8.77
N GLY A 41 5.86 -11.17 -9.46
CA GLY A 41 5.88 -11.34 -10.90
C GLY A 41 5.46 -10.10 -11.66
N MET A 42 5.27 -8.98 -10.96
CA MET A 42 4.91 -7.72 -11.61
C MET A 42 6.09 -7.16 -12.39
N THR A 43 5.78 -6.46 -13.48
CA THR A 43 6.77 -5.72 -14.25
C THR A 43 6.73 -4.25 -13.86
N ALA A 44 7.72 -3.49 -14.36
CA ALA A 44 7.71 -2.04 -14.16
C ALA A 44 6.46 -1.41 -14.78
N ASP A 45 5.99 -1.95 -15.90
CA ASP A 45 4.77 -1.46 -16.53
C ASP A 45 3.55 -1.75 -15.67
N ASP A 46 3.51 -2.92 -15.02
CA ASP A 46 2.42 -3.24 -14.10
C ASP A 46 2.36 -2.23 -12.97
N LEU A 47 3.51 -1.81 -12.44
CA LEU A 47 3.53 -0.83 -11.38
C LEU A 47 3.03 0.53 -11.83
N ARG A 48 3.34 0.93 -13.06
CA ARG A 48 2.79 2.17 -13.60
C ARG A 48 1.27 2.08 -13.71
N THR A 49 0.78 0.91 -14.14
CA THR A 49 -0.65 0.67 -14.27
C THR A 49 -1.33 0.65 -12.91
N ALA A 50 -0.62 0.21 -11.87
CA ALA A 50 -1.19 0.09 -10.53
C ALA A 50 -1.76 1.42 -10.04
N ALA A 51 -1.16 2.54 -10.46
CA ALA A 51 -1.62 3.84 -10.01
C ALA A 51 -3.07 4.13 -10.43
N VAL A 52 -3.57 3.45 -11.47
CA VAL A 52 -4.89 3.69 -11.99
C VAL A 52 -5.78 2.46 -11.96
N GLN A 53 -5.29 1.34 -11.42
CA GLN A 53 -6.08 0.10 -11.35
C GLN A 53 -6.13 -0.42 -9.92
N PRO A 54 -7.30 -0.34 -9.28
CA PRO A 54 -7.43 -0.76 -7.89
C PRO A 54 -6.98 -2.21 -7.64
N GLN A 55 -7.22 -3.11 -8.60
CA GLN A 55 -6.83 -4.50 -8.44
C GLN A 55 -5.32 -4.67 -8.32
N MET A 56 -4.57 -3.84 -9.05
CA MET A 56 -3.11 -3.90 -8.96
C MET A 56 -2.62 -3.36 -7.63
N LEU A 57 -3.26 -2.31 -7.13
CA LEU A 57 -2.94 -1.78 -5.80
C LEU A 57 -3.25 -2.81 -4.72
N ALA A 58 -4.35 -3.54 -4.88
CA ALA A 58 -4.70 -4.60 -3.94
C ALA A 58 -3.62 -5.68 -3.93
N GLU A 59 -3.07 -6.02 -5.09
CA GLU A 59 -2.02 -7.03 -5.17
C GLU A 59 -0.76 -6.59 -4.42
N VAL A 60 -0.43 -5.30 -4.45
CA VAL A 60 0.72 -4.80 -3.72
C VAL A 60 0.54 -5.03 -2.22
N ILE A 61 -0.65 -4.72 -1.70
CA ILE A 61 -0.91 -4.93 -0.28
C ILE A 61 -0.98 -6.42 0.04
N ARG A 62 -1.56 -7.22 -0.85
CA ARG A 62 -1.63 -8.67 -0.65
C ARG A 62 -0.21 -9.25 -0.53
N TYR A 63 0.71 -8.74 -1.33
CA TYR A 63 2.11 -9.14 -1.22
C TYR A 63 2.63 -8.90 0.19
N LEU A 64 2.34 -7.71 0.75
CA LEU A 64 2.79 -7.39 2.10
C LEU A 64 2.16 -8.32 3.14
N GLU A 65 0.90 -8.70 2.93
CA GLU A 65 0.24 -9.60 3.88
C GLU A 65 0.93 -10.96 3.95
N GLY A 66 1.58 -11.36 2.88
CA GLY A 66 2.37 -12.59 2.88
C GLY A 66 3.77 -12.43 3.46
N HIS A 67 4.14 -11.21 3.85
CA HIS A 67 5.47 -10.89 4.37
C HIS A 67 5.30 -9.95 5.55
N GLU A 68 4.98 -10.54 6.71
CA GLU A 68 4.52 -9.78 7.87
C GLU A 68 5.49 -8.69 8.31
N ALA A 69 6.79 -8.97 8.28
CA ALA A 69 7.77 -7.96 8.70
C ALA A 69 7.69 -6.73 7.80
N ASP A 70 7.50 -6.95 6.49
CA ASP A 70 7.37 -5.83 5.56
C ASP A 70 6.04 -5.12 5.73
N LEU A 71 4.98 -5.85 6.04
CA LEU A 71 3.68 -5.25 6.31
C LEU A 71 3.74 -4.30 7.50
N VAL A 72 4.36 -4.74 8.59
CA VAL A 72 4.51 -3.90 9.78
C VAL A 72 5.37 -2.69 9.48
N ALA A 73 6.49 -2.90 8.75
CA ALA A 73 7.38 -1.80 8.41
C ALA A 73 6.68 -0.77 7.52
N ALA A 74 5.89 -1.23 6.55
CA ALA A 74 5.14 -0.33 5.68
C ALA A 74 4.12 0.47 6.48
N ALA A 75 3.37 -0.20 7.35
CA ALA A 75 2.36 0.47 8.16
C ALA A 75 2.98 1.56 9.02
N ASN A 76 4.11 1.24 9.67
CA ASN A 76 4.81 2.22 10.50
C ASN A 76 5.32 3.39 9.66
N ALA A 77 5.87 3.11 8.49
CA ALA A 77 6.46 4.14 7.65
C ALA A 77 5.41 5.14 7.14
N VAL A 78 4.21 4.65 6.85
CA VAL A 78 3.16 5.54 6.30
C VAL A 78 2.18 6.03 7.37
N GLY A 79 2.41 5.66 8.64
CA GLY A 79 1.61 6.20 9.74
C GLY A 79 0.27 5.52 9.94
N THR A 80 0.18 4.24 9.63
CA THR A 80 -1.06 3.50 9.81
C THR A 80 -0.78 2.17 10.53
N SER A 81 -1.73 1.26 10.51
CA SER A 81 -1.59 -0.05 11.15
C SER A 81 -1.69 -1.15 10.10
N PRO A 82 -1.14 -2.34 10.41
CA PRO A 82 -1.29 -3.47 9.50
C PRO A 82 -2.74 -3.81 9.21
N SER A 83 -3.62 -3.77 10.21
CA SER A 83 -5.03 -4.08 9.99
C SER A 83 -5.68 -3.07 9.06
N ARG A 84 -5.27 -1.81 9.13
CA ARG A 84 -5.79 -0.78 8.24
C ARG A 84 -5.39 -1.05 6.79
N LEU A 85 -4.18 -1.54 6.57
CA LEU A 85 -3.73 -1.90 5.23
C LEU A 85 -4.55 -3.08 4.69
N VAL A 86 -4.85 -4.06 5.53
CA VAL A 86 -5.69 -5.18 5.11
C VAL A 86 -7.08 -4.68 4.73
N ASP A 87 -7.66 -3.78 5.52
CA ASP A 87 -8.96 -3.20 5.21
C ASP A 87 -8.94 -2.48 3.87
N ALA A 88 -7.85 -1.73 3.60
CA ALA A 88 -7.71 -1.03 2.33
C ALA A 88 -7.69 -2.02 1.16
N ARG A 89 -6.97 -3.13 1.31
CA ARG A 89 -6.93 -4.14 0.26
C ARG A 89 -8.34 -4.69 0.00
N ILE A 90 -9.09 -4.98 1.05
CA ILE A 90 -10.44 -5.51 0.89
C ILE A 90 -11.31 -4.51 0.14
N GLU A 91 -11.20 -3.23 0.48
CA GLU A 91 -12.00 -2.21 -0.20
C GLU A 91 -11.59 -2.05 -1.67
N LEU A 92 -10.29 -2.14 -1.95
CA LEU A 92 -9.80 -2.04 -3.32
C LEU A 92 -10.34 -3.18 -4.18
N GLU A 93 -10.47 -4.37 -3.61
CA GLU A 93 -10.97 -5.52 -4.34
C GLU A 93 -12.45 -5.43 -4.65
N ARG A 94 -13.16 -4.51 -4.00
CA ARG A 94 -14.58 -4.31 -4.24
C ARG A 94 -14.87 -3.27 -5.32
N ILE A 95 -13.87 -2.53 -5.75
CA ILE A 95 -14.07 -1.46 -6.74
C ILE A 95 -14.26 -2.02 -8.17
#